data_5a146a6cd037864bca8769caa07e4fa1
#
_entry.id   5a146a6cd037864bca8769caa07e4fa1
#
_cell.length_a   1.000
_cell.length_b   1.000
_cell.length_c   1.000
_cell.angle_alpha   90.00
_cell.angle_beta   90.00
_cell.angle_gamma   90.00
#
_symmetry.space_group_name_H-M   'P 1'
#
loop_
_entity.id
_entity.type
_entity.pdbx_description
1 polymer ?
#
loop_
_entity_poly.entity_id
_entity_poly.type
_entity_poly.pdbx_seq_one_letter_code
_entity_poly.pdbx_strand_id
1 'polypeptide(L)'
;MEPICVTADATSFTCNAYLVPGERPTLVDAGTMPGVDAAIADHVDTLDQVVVTHQHRDHVGELDAVLDRFDARLLAAADHPRRDDSLTDGDEIHIGDETCTVVETPGHAPDHISLVGDTRVYTGDVVVYNDGAFDDGSFGRTDAPGQSRERLIASLRRLL
;
A
#
# COMPACT_ATOMS: atom_id res chain seq x y z
N MET A 1 16.96 -4.43 -2.88
CA MET A 1 16.33 -5.73 -2.58
C MET A 1 14.94 -5.79 -3.17
N GLU A 2 14.46 -7.01 -3.52
CA GLU A 2 13.12 -7.16 -4.09
C GLU A 2 12.04 -7.07 -3.00
N PRO A 3 10.90 -6.44 -3.28
CA PRO A 3 9.75 -6.47 -2.39
C PRO A 3 9.20 -7.89 -2.20
N ILE A 4 8.70 -8.16 -1.00
CA ILE A 4 8.14 -9.45 -0.61
C ILE A 4 6.65 -9.28 -0.37
N CYS A 5 5.81 -10.02 -1.09
CA CYS A 5 4.38 -10.03 -0.83
C CYS A 5 4.10 -10.86 0.42
N VAL A 6 3.86 -10.22 1.56
CA VAL A 6 3.64 -10.89 2.84
C VAL A 6 2.23 -11.46 3.01
N THR A 7 1.35 -11.19 2.06
CA THR A 7 -0.02 -11.76 1.99
C THR A 7 -0.17 -12.85 0.90
N ALA A 8 0.94 -13.32 0.33
CA ALA A 8 0.92 -14.29 -0.78
C ALA A 8 0.21 -15.61 -0.43
N ASP A 9 0.27 -16.03 0.84
CA ASP A 9 -0.33 -17.28 1.32
C ASP A 9 -1.77 -17.10 1.87
N ALA A 10 -2.39 -15.95 1.64
CA ALA A 10 -3.73 -15.68 2.12
C ALA A 10 -4.76 -16.64 1.51
N THR A 11 -5.65 -17.16 2.36
CA THR A 11 -6.75 -18.05 1.96
C THR A 11 -8.10 -17.34 1.84
N SER A 12 -8.14 -16.06 2.19
CA SER A 12 -9.30 -15.18 2.09
C SER A 12 -8.93 -13.91 1.36
N PHE A 13 -9.92 -13.15 0.91
CA PHE A 13 -9.71 -11.89 0.22
C PHE A 13 -8.88 -10.90 1.06
N THR A 14 -7.81 -10.40 0.48
CA THR A 14 -6.93 -9.37 1.03
C THR A 14 -6.25 -8.63 -0.12
N CYS A 15 -5.63 -7.48 0.15
CA CYS A 15 -4.75 -6.86 -0.83
C CYS A 15 -3.37 -7.55 -0.85
N ASN A 16 -2.59 -7.27 -1.89
CA ASN A 16 -1.16 -7.55 -1.88
C ASN A 16 -0.47 -6.53 -0.98
N ALA A 17 0.09 -6.99 0.13
CA ALA A 17 0.90 -6.17 1.04
C ALA A 17 2.39 -6.47 0.79
N TYR A 18 3.17 -5.43 0.53
CA TYR A 18 4.57 -5.57 0.15
C TYR A 18 5.52 -5.08 1.24
N LEU A 19 6.30 -6.00 1.79
CA LEU A 19 7.47 -5.65 2.60
C LEU A 19 8.62 -5.30 1.66
N VAL A 20 9.18 -4.12 1.82
CA VAL A 20 10.35 -3.64 1.09
C VAL A 20 11.52 -3.54 2.06
N PRO A 21 12.41 -4.55 2.12
CA PRO A 21 13.61 -4.51 2.94
C PRO A 21 14.59 -3.45 2.40
N GLY A 22 15.61 -3.13 3.18
CA GLY A 22 16.65 -2.18 2.78
C GLY A 22 17.05 -1.25 3.90
N GLU A 23 17.61 -0.10 3.57
CA GLU A 23 18.04 0.90 4.55
C GLU A 23 16.86 1.43 5.38
N ARG A 24 15.67 1.51 4.77
CA ARG A 24 14.43 1.87 5.45
C ARG A 24 13.37 0.80 5.21
N PRO A 25 13.36 -0.26 6.02
CA PRO A 25 12.35 -1.33 5.90
C PRO A 25 10.95 -0.74 5.98
N THR A 26 10.17 -0.93 4.91
CA THR A 26 8.85 -0.32 4.74
C THR A 26 7.84 -1.40 4.37
N LEU A 27 6.65 -1.34 4.96
CA LEU A 27 5.48 -2.08 4.51
C LEU A 27 4.58 -1.16 3.70
N VAL A 28 4.20 -1.57 2.50
CA VAL A 28 3.19 -0.89 1.68
C VAL A 28 1.88 -1.67 1.77
N ASP A 29 0.90 -1.07 2.42
CA ASP A 29 -0.36 -1.67 2.85
C ASP A 29 -0.17 -2.83 3.84
N ALA A 30 -1.19 -3.15 4.63
CA ALA A 30 -1.09 -4.15 5.68
C ALA A 30 -1.91 -5.42 5.41
N GLY A 31 -2.89 -5.35 4.50
CA GLY A 31 -3.78 -6.48 4.24
C GLY A 31 -4.73 -6.80 5.37
N THR A 32 -5.42 -7.92 5.22
CA THR A 32 -6.34 -8.49 6.23
C THR A 32 -6.00 -9.94 6.59
N MET A 33 -4.89 -10.45 6.10
CA MET A 33 -4.44 -11.81 6.43
C MET A 33 -3.94 -11.87 7.87
N PRO A 34 -4.57 -12.63 8.77
CA PRO A 34 -4.08 -12.79 10.13
C PRO A 34 -2.62 -13.28 10.14
N GLY A 35 -1.77 -12.65 10.96
CA GLY A 35 -0.37 -13.03 11.09
C GLY A 35 0.58 -12.30 10.13
N VAL A 36 0.13 -11.27 9.44
CA VAL A 36 1.02 -10.43 8.60
C VAL A 36 2.21 -9.89 9.40
N ASP A 37 2.01 -9.49 10.64
CA ASP A 37 3.08 -9.03 11.53
C ASP A 37 4.15 -10.11 11.76
N ALA A 38 3.73 -11.37 11.94
CA ALA A 38 4.65 -12.49 12.05
C ALA A 38 5.37 -12.78 10.73
N ALA A 39 4.66 -12.72 9.61
CA ALA A 39 5.25 -12.90 8.29
C ALA A 39 6.33 -11.85 8.00
N ILE A 40 6.13 -10.59 8.42
CA ILE A 40 7.14 -9.54 8.32
C ILE A 40 8.37 -9.88 9.16
N ALA A 41 8.15 -10.36 10.41
CA ALA A 41 9.24 -10.70 11.33
C ALA A 41 10.12 -11.85 10.85
N ASP A 42 9.63 -12.70 9.95
CA ASP A 42 10.44 -13.75 9.31
C ASP A 42 11.51 -13.18 8.36
N HIS A 43 11.38 -11.94 7.95
CA HIS A 43 12.27 -11.31 6.97
C HIS A 43 13.09 -10.16 7.52
N VAL A 44 12.56 -9.40 8.48
CA VAL A 44 13.25 -8.23 9.08
C VAL A 44 13.07 -8.19 10.59
N ASP A 45 14.09 -7.72 11.29
CA ASP A 45 14.02 -7.53 12.76
C ASP A 45 13.30 -6.23 13.13
N THR A 46 13.37 -5.23 12.26
CA THR A 46 12.77 -3.91 12.46
C THR A 46 11.97 -3.49 11.24
N LEU A 47 10.91 -2.73 11.48
CA LEU A 47 10.12 -2.07 10.44
C LEU A 47 10.04 -0.58 10.79
N ASP A 48 10.53 0.28 9.90
CA ASP A 48 10.61 1.71 10.18
C ASP A 48 9.26 2.39 9.95
N GLN A 49 8.54 1.97 8.92
CA GLN A 49 7.30 2.64 8.53
C GLN A 49 6.34 1.72 7.78
N VAL A 50 5.06 2.10 7.85
CA VAL A 50 3.99 1.56 7.01
C VAL A 50 3.43 2.71 6.19
N VAL A 51 3.32 2.51 4.87
CA VAL A 51 2.68 3.45 3.96
C VAL A 51 1.38 2.84 3.48
N VAL A 52 0.27 3.54 3.67
CA VAL A 52 -1.06 3.09 3.25
C VAL A 52 -1.47 3.82 1.98
N THR A 53 -1.76 3.07 0.92
CA THR A 53 -2.19 3.62 -0.37
C THR A 53 -3.59 4.24 -0.28
N HIS A 54 -4.47 3.59 0.46
CA HIS A 54 -5.82 4.07 0.81
C HIS A 54 -6.39 3.22 1.95
N GLN A 55 -7.45 3.68 2.60
CA GLN A 55 -7.93 3.07 3.83
C GLN A 55 -9.13 2.13 3.65
N HIS A 56 -9.24 1.44 2.53
CA HIS A 56 -10.17 0.33 2.43
C HIS A 56 -9.76 -0.81 3.35
N ARG A 57 -10.76 -1.54 3.86
CA ARG A 57 -10.57 -2.55 4.92
C ARG A 57 -9.54 -3.62 4.56
N ASP A 58 -9.49 -4.07 3.33
CA ASP A 58 -8.54 -5.07 2.85
C ASP A 58 -7.08 -4.57 2.80
N HIS A 59 -6.86 -3.27 2.94
CA HIS A 59 -5.53 -2.64 3.02
C HIS A 59 -5.08 -2.32 4.45
N VAL A 60 -6.00 -2.18 5.40
CA VAL A 60 -5.70 -1.72 6.76
C VAL A 60 -6.12 -2.71 7.86
N GLY A 61 -6.67 -3.87 7.51
CA GLY A 61 -7.20 -4.81 8.50
C GLY A 61 -6.19 -5.26 9.55
N GLU A 62 -4.94 -5.53 9.15
CA GLU A 62 -3.85 -5.94 10.05
C GLU A 62 -2.91 -4.78 10.47
N LEU A 63 -3.27 -3.54 10.15
CA LEU A 63 -2.42 -2.38 10.41
C LEU A 63 -2.07 -2.21 11.89
N ASP A 64 -3.05 -2.33 12.78
CA ASP A 64 -2.81 -2.19 14.22
C ASP A 64 -1.85 -3.26 14.75
N ALA A 65 -1.99 -4.50 14.33
CA ALA A 65 -1.10 -5.59 14.74
C ALA A 65 0.36 -5.32 14.30
N VAL A 66 0.55 -4.82 13.08
CA VAL A 66 1.87 -4.46 12.56
C VAL A 66 2.47 -3.29 13.35
N LEU A 67 1.71 -2.22 13.55
CA LEU A 67 2.19 -1.03 14.27
C LEU A 67 2.52 -1.36 15.74
N ASP A 68 1.74 -2.21 16.39
CA ASP A 68 1.98 -2.63 17.76
C ASP A 68 3.24 -3.48 17.90
N ARG A 69 3.50 -4.36 16.92
CA ARG A 69 4.66 -5.24 16.97
C ARG A 69 5.98 -4.52 16.72
N PHE A 70 6.01 -3.60 15.75
CA PHE A 70 7.25 -2.99 15.28
C PHE A 70 7.47 -1.55 15.74
N ASP A 71 6.48 -0.93 16.39
CA ASP A 71 6.50 0.50 16.72
C ASP A 71 6.84 1.37 15.49
N ALA A 72 6.32 0.95 14.34
CA ALA A 72 6.58 1.60 13.05
C ALA A 72 5.77 2.90 12.92
N ARG A 73 6.27 3.84 12.12
CA ARG A 73 5.54 5.06 11.79
C ARG A 73 4.47 4.77 10.73
N LEU A 74 3.31 5.39 10.84
CA LEU A 74 2.26 5.32 9.85
C LEU A 74 2.23 6.58 8.98
N LEU A 75 2.35 6.39 7.67
CA LEU A 75 2.25 7.43 6.64
C LEU A 75 1.03 7.16 5.77
N ALA A 76 0.16 8.14 5.62
CA ALA A 76 -1.05 8.03 4.80
C ALA A 76 -1.54 9.42 4.35
N ALA A 77 -2.29 9.47 3.25
CA ALA A 77 -2.90 10.71 2.78
C ALA A 77 -4.08 11.13 3.67
N ALA A 78 -5.01 10.21 3.96
CA ALA A 78 -6.17 10.50 4.80
C ALA A 78 -5.85 10.40 6.28
N ASP A 79 -6.66 11.06 7.11
CA ASP A 79 -6.57 10.99 8.55
C ASP A 79 -6.74 9.56 9.07
N HIS A 80 -5.94 9.23 10.08
CA HIS A 80 -6.03 7.99 10.83
C HIS A 80 -5.59 8.26 12.27
N PRO A 81 -6.21 7.64 13.28
CA PRO A 81 -5.86 7.89 14.69
C PRO A 81 -4.38 7.66 15.03
N ARG A 82 -3.72 6.76 14.27
CA ARG A 82 -2.31 6.41 14.47
C ARG A 82 -1.36 7.00 13.42
N ARG A 83 -1.84 7.87 12.54
CA ARG A 83 -0.99 8.49 11.51
C ARG A 83 0.05 9.42 12.14
N ASP A 84 1.31 9.18 11.79
CA ASP A 84 2.43 10.03 12.18
C ASP A 84 2.69 11.15 11.17
N ASP A 85 2.65 10.83 9.88
CA ASP A 85 2.87 11.79 8.81
C ASP A 85 1.77 11.74 7.75
N SER A 86 1.37 12.91 7.31
CA SER A 86 0.46 13.12 6.18
C SER A 86 1.25 13.10 4.87
N LEU A 87 0.73 12.40 3.87
CA LEU A 87 1.30 12.36 2.53
C LEU A 87 0.44 13.17 1.56
N THR A 88 1.10 13.97 0.74
CA THR A 88 0.46 14.77 -0.32
C THR A 88 1.18 14.56 -1.64
N ASP A 89 0.52 14.93 -2.74
CA ASP A 89 1.06 14.82 -4.09
C ASP A 89 2.40 15.53 -4.21
N GLY A 90 3.39 14.84 -4.73
CA GLY A 90 4.75 15.36 -4.92
C GLY A 90 5.70 15.17 -3.73
N ASP A 91 5.22 14.67 -2.59
CA ASP A 91 6.11 14.33 -1.48
C ASP A 91 7.08 13.23 -1.90
N GLU A 92 8.28 13.29 -1.36
CA GLU A 92 9.28 12.23 -1.54
C GLU A 92 9.45 11.45 -0.24
N ILE A 93 9.39 10.13 -0.33
CA ILE A 93 9.60 9.22 0.80
C ILE A 93 10.62 8.16 0.44
N HIS A 94 11.44 7.78 1.42
CA HIS A 94 12.41 6.70 1.24
C HIS A 94 11.77 5.36 1.60
N ILE A 95 11.80 4.40 0.68
CA ILE A 95 11.22 3.06 0.81
C ILE A 95 12.28 2.02 0.47
N GLY A 96 12.67 1.20 1.43
CA GLY A 96 13.78 0.27 1.23
C GLY A 96 15.08 1.02 0.94
N ASP A 97 15.60 0.87 -0.28
CA ASP A 97 16.82 1.51 -0.76
C ASP A 97 16.56 2.62 -1.82
N GLU A 98 15.30 3.00 -2.02
CA GLU A 98 14.87 3.85 -3.13
C GLU A 98 14.02 5.02 -2.62
N THR A 99 14.16 6.18 -3.26
CA THR A 99 13.24 7.31 -3.03
C THR A 99 12.05 7.19 -3.97
N CYS A 100 10.84 7.25 -3.42
CA CYS A 100 9.60 7.24 -4.18
C CYS A 100 8.90 8.60 -4.07
N THR A 101 8.31 9.03 -5.18
CA THR A 101 7.42 10.19 -5.22
C THR A 101 5.99 9.75 -4.97
N VAL A 102 5.29 10.45 -4.08
CA VAL A 102 3.86 10.26 -3.83
C VAL A 102 3.09 10.91 -4.96
N VAL A 103 2.18 10.16 -5.58
CA VAL A 103 1.28 10.63 -6.64
C VAL A 103 -0.15 10.36 -6.20
N GLU A 104 -0.96 11.41 -6.09
CA GLU A 104 -2.39 11.24 -5.85
C GLU A 104 -3.05 10.56 -7.06
N THR A 105 -3.70 9.44 -6.81
CA THR A 105 -4.33 8.60 -7.84
C THR A 105 -5.77 8.23 -7.45
N PRO A 106 -6.63 9.24 -7.24
CA PRO A 106 -8.03 9.00 -6.85
C PRO A 106 -8.83 8.33 -7.97
N GLY A 107 -9.97 7.78 -7.59
CA GLY A 107 -10.92 7.10 -8.48
C GLY A 107 -11.50 5.86 -7.84
N HIS A 108 -10.66 4.88 -7.50
CA HIS A 108 -11.05 3.74 -6.66
C HIS A 108 -11.36 4.18 -5.22
N ALA A 109 -10.58 5.09 -4.67
CA ALA A 109 -10.84 5.76 -3.40
C ALA A 109 -10.42 7.24 -3.48
N PRO A 110 -11.08 8.14 -2.75
CA PRO A 110 -10.74 9.58 -2.79
C PRO A 110 -9.38 9.89 -2.16
N ASP A 111 -8.92 9.08 -1.23
CA ASP A 111 -7.64 9.20 -0.51
C ASP A 111 -6.48 8.44 -1.17
N HIS A 112 -6.72 7.81 -2.32
CA HIS A 112 -5.76 6.90 -2.95
C HIS A 112 -4.51 7.61 -3.44
N ILE A 113 -3.35 7.04 -3.07
CA ILE A 113 -2.03 7.44 -3.57
C ILE A 113 -1.31 6.23 -4.18
N SER A 114 -0.46 6.51 -5.14
CA SER A 114 0.53 5.56 -5.67
C SER A 114 1.93 6.08 -5.34
N LEU A 115 2.90 5.17 -5.27
CA LEU A 115 4.28 5.50 -4.93
C LEU A 115 5.16 5.16 -6.13
N VAL A 116 5.81 6.15 -6.70
CA VAL A 116 6.58 6.03 -7.94
C VAL A 116 8.07 6.16 -7.65
N GLY A 117 8.80 5.07 -7.74
CA GLY A 117 10.25 5.02 -7.66
C GLY A 117 10.90 4.90 -9.04
N ASP A 118 12.23 4.86 -9.08
CA ASP A 118 13.00 4.73 -10.33
C ASP A 118 12.83 3.35 -10.98
N THR A 119 12.65 2.32 -10.17
CA THR A 119 12.58 0.93 -10.63
C THR A 119 11.20 0.28 -10.48
N ARG A 120 10.32 0.88 -9.68
CA ARG A 120 9.03 0.29 -9.28
C ARG A 120 7.95 1.33 -9.09
N VAL A 121 6.72 0.88 -9.24
CA VAL A 121 5.54 1.65 -8.89
C VAL A 121 4.65 0.79 -8.00
N TYR A 122 4.28 1.31 -6.83
CA TYR A 122 3.27 0.70 -5.96
C TYR A 122 1.92 1.35 -6.28
N THR A 123 1.09 0.63 -7.00
CA THR A 123 -0.13 1.19 -7.61
C THR A 123 -1.37 1.09 -6.73
N GLY A 124 -1.29 0.38 -5.59
CA GLY A 124 -2.49 0.08 -4.79
C GLY A 124 -3.58 -0.51 -5.68
N ASP A 125 -4.78 0.02 -5.60
CA ASP A 125 -5.94 -0.44 -6.37
C ASP A 125 -6.22 0.39 -7.63
N VAL A 126 -5.24 1.13 -8.13
CA VAL A 126 -5.33 1.69 -9.49
C VAL A 126 -5.21 0.55 -10.50
N VAL A 127 -4.18 -0.29 -10.34
CA VAL A 127 -4.00 -1.53 -11.10
C VAL A 127 -3.77 -2.64 -10.08
N VAL A 128 -4.56 -3.71 -10.16
CA VAL A 128 -4.45 -4.88 -9.29
C VAL A 128 -4.02 -6.10 -10.11
N TYR A 129 -3.21 -6.96 -9.52
CA TYR A 129 -2.73 -8.18 -10.16
C TYR A 129 -2.60 -9.29 -9.12
N ASN A 130 -3.18 -10.44 -9.44
CA ASN A 130 -3.03 -11.65 -8.63
C ASN A 130 -3.43 -11.44 -7.15
N ASP A 131 -4.50 -10.69 -6.92
CA ASP A 131 -5.02 -10.38 -5.58
C ASP A 131 -5.99 -11.43 -5.02
N GLY A 132 -6.04 -12.60 -5.66
CA GLY A 132 -6.97 -13.69 -5.33
C GLY A 132 -8.35 -13.55 -5.98
N ALA A 133 -8.73 -12.36 -6.44
CA ALA A 133 -9.98 -12.11 -7.17
C ALA A 133 -9.74 -11.93 -8.67
N PHE A 134 -8.55 -11.47 -9.07
CA PHE A 134 -8.19 -11.11 -10.44
C PHE A 134 -6.81 -11.66 -10.80
N ASP A 135 -6.76 -12.92 -11.22
CA ASP A 135 -5.49 -13.63 -11.50
C ASP A 135 -4.68 -13.01 -12.65
N ASP A 136 -5.37 -12.42 -13.63
CA ASP A 136 -4.75 -11.84 -14.84
C ASP A 136 -4.58 -10.32 -14.77
N GLY A 137 -4.85 -9.73 -13.61
CA GLY A 137 -4.83 -8.27 -13.44
C GLY A 137 -6.13 -7.60 -13.84
N SER A 138 -6.38 -6.47 -13.21
CA SER A 138 -7.55 -5.62 -13.44
C SER A 138 -7.27 -4.21 -12.96
N PHE A 139 -8.25 -3.32 -13.15
CA PHE A 139 -8.28 -2.01 -12.51
C PHE A 139 -9.13 -2.07 -11.25
N GLY A 140 -8.83 -1.23 -10.27
CA GLY A 140 -9.66 -1.09 -9.09
C GLY A 140 -11.10 -0.74 -9.44
N ARG A 141 -12.07 -1.25 -8.66
CA ARG A 141 -13.48 -0.97 -8.92
C ARG A 141 -13.80 0.52 -8.77
N THR A 142 -14.78 0.98 -9.53
CA THR A 142 -15.22 2.38 -9.55
C THR A 142 -16.76 2.52 -9.54
N ASP A 143 -17.46 1.46 -9.15
CA ASP A 143 -18.93 1.38 -9.19
C ASP A 143 -19.61 1.54 -7.82
N ALA A 144 -18.83 1.79 -6.76
CA ALA A 144 -19.35 2.03 -5.42
C ALA A 144 -19.48 3.54 -5.11
N PRO A 145 -20.26 3.93 -4.07
CA PRO A 145 -20.35 5.32 -3.64
C PRO A 145 -18.97 5.94 -3.34
N GLY A 146 -18.73 7.16 -3.82
CA GLY A 146 -17.46 7.88 -3.67
C GLY A 146 -16.39 7.50 -4.67
N GLN A 147 -16.63 6.51 -5.53
CA GLN A 147 -15.71 6.09 -6.60
C GLN A 147 -16.02 6.79 -7.92
N SER A 148 -15.03 6.89 -8.80
CA SER A 148 -15.16 7.55 -10.11
C SER A 148 -14.23 6.90 -11.14
N ARG A 149 -14.83 6.34 -12.19
CA ARG A 149 -14.07 5.78 -13.31
C ARG A 149 -13.28 6.85 -14.07
N GLU A 150 -13.85 8.04 -14.25
CA GLU A 150 -13.17 9.15 -14.94
C GLU A 150 -11.91 9.57 -14.19
N ARG A 151 -11.99 9.66 -12.87
CA ARG A 151 -10.85 9.97 -12.01
C ARG A 151 -9.79 8.87 -12.06
N LEU A 152 -10.19 7.59 -12.04
CA LEU A 152 -9.27 6.47 -12.17
C LEU A 152 -8.51 6.53 -13.50
N ILE A 153 -9.19 6.81 -14.61
CA ILE A 153 -8.55 6.96 -15.93
C ILE A 153 -7.55 8.12 -15.92
N ALA A 154 -7.91 9.25 -15.33
CA ALA A 154 -6.99 10.38 -15.19
C ALA A 154 -5.77 10.02 -14.33
N SER A 155 -5.98 9.30 -13.25
CA SER A 155 -4.91 8.79 -12.38
C SER A 155 -3.97 7.83 -13.11
N LEU A 156 -4.51 6.90 -13.90
CA LEU A 156 -3.72 6.01 -14.75
C LEU A 156 -2.80 6.78 -15.71
N ARG A 157 -3.32 7.85 -16.31
CA ARG A 157 -2.54 8.70 -17.21
C ARG A 157 -1.40 9.43 -16.51
N ARG A 158 -1.54 9.71 -15.23
CA ARG A 158 -0.47 10.32 -14.43
C ARG A 158 0.67 9.34 -14.14
N LEU A 159 0.40 8.05 -14.12
CA LEU A 159 1.40 7.01 -13.86
C LEU A 159 2.14 6.56 -15.12
N LEU A 160 1.66 6.91 -16.31
CA LEU A 160 2.26 6.57 -17.59
C LEU A 160 3.17 7.69 -18.09
#